data_d73bfcdc113330bbaa936ae8089118c9
#
_entry.id   d73bfcdc113330bbaa936ae8089118c9
#
_cell.length_a   1.000
_cell.length_b   1.000
_cell.length_c   1.000
_cell.angle_alpha   90.00
_cell.angle_beta   90.00
_cell.angle_gamma   90.00
#
_symmetry.space_group_name_H-M   'P 1'
#
loop_
_entity.id
_entity.type
_entity.pdbx_description
1 polymer ?
#
loop_
_entity_poly.entity_id
_entity_poly.type
_entity_poly.pdbx_seq_one_letter_code
_entity_poly.pdbx_strand_id
1 'polypeptide(L)'
;ILNDNEMSIAKPIGAISKYLSKLLAGKFYQSFKTSVDKFIRNNMPEGTTYLAKRVENSFKLITPGILFEEMGIDYIGPIDGHDIKEIIEVLEIAKSMNKPVIVHARTVKGKGYKIAEGQHEHWHGVGPFNVEDGEFIKKGVEKSATAVFSDALFNLASKYENIVGVTAAMPSGTGMDKLIKEFPSRFWDVAIAEQHAITSMAAMAKEGFKPF
;
A
#
# COMPACT_ATOMS: atom_id res chain seq x y z
N ILE A 1 11.12 -3.93 7.99
CA ILE A 1 11.17 -2.87 6.95
C ILE A 1 9.78 -2.69 6.38
N LEU A 2 9.25 -1.47 6.44
CA LEU A 2 8.02 -1.06 5.76
C LEU A 2 8.41 -0.50 4.39
N ASN A 3 8.27 -1.31 3.34
CA ASN A 3 8.45 -0.86 1.97
C ASN A 3 7.15 -0.19 1.49
N ASP A 4 7.12 1.13 1.52
CA ASP A 4 5.96 1.92 1.14
C ASP A 4 6.12 2.48 -0.28
N ASN A 5 5.35 1.92 -1.20
CA ASN A 5 5.21 2.42 -2.57
C ASN A 5 3.79 2.92 -2.85
N GLU A 6 3.03 3.21 -1.80
CA GLU A 6 1.63 3.65 -1.85
C GLU A 6 0.69 2.63 -2.51
N MET A 7 1.09 1.34 -2.51
CA MET A 7 0.36 0.26 -3.20
C MET A 7 0.38 -1.06 -2.44
N SER A 8 -0.65 -1.85 -2.67
CA SER A 8 -0.62 -3.30 -2.55
C SER A 8 -0.49 -3.94 -3.95
N ILE A 9 -1.09 -5.08 -4.21
CA ILE A 9 -1.21 -5.64 -5.58
C ILE A 9 -2.14 -4.76 -6.41
N ALA A 10 -3.31 -4.41 -5.87
CA ALA A 10 -4.24 -3.41 -6.40
C ALA A 10 -4.09 -2.06 -5.66
N LYS A 11 -4.92 -1.06 -6.02
CA LYS A 11 -4.96 0.21 -5.31
C LYS A 11 -5.27 0.00 -3.83
N PRO A 12 -4.57 0.67 -2.91
CA PRO A 12 -4.75 0.44 -1.49
C PRO A 12 -6.14 0.86 -1.03
N ILE A 13 -6.76 -0.03 -0.25
CA ILE A 13 -8.07 0.18 0.36
C ILE A 13 -7.89 0.13 1.88
N GLY A 14 -8.58 1.00 2.61
CA GLY A 14 -8.59 0.97 4.07
C GLY A 14 -8.04 2.21 4.76
N ALA A 15 -8.23 2.27 6.09
CA ALA A 15 -7.96 3.46 6.88
C ALA A 15 -6.46 3.74 7.05
N ILE A 16 -5.66 2.70 7.31
CA ILE A 16 -4.20 2.84 7.53
C ILE A 16 -3.52 3.35 6.27
N SER A 17 -3.86 2.79 5.12
CA SER A 17 -3.30 3.23 3.84
C SER A 17 -3.66 4.69 3.54
N LYS A 18 -4.93 5.06 3.75
CA LYS A 18 -5.39 6.45 3.60
C LYS A 18 -4.71 7.39 4.59
N TYR A 19 -4.44 6.92 5.82
CA TYR A 19 -3.73 7.70 6.83
C TYR A 19 -2.28 7.94 6.40
N LEU A 20 -1.54 6.90 6.04
CA LEU A 20 -0.15 7.00 5.57
C LEU A 20 -0.05 7.88 4.32
N SER A 21 -0.90 7.68 3.32
CA SER A 21 -0.92 8.50 2.11
C SER A 21 -1.19 9.98 2.40
N LYS A 22 -2.11 10.30 3.31
CA LYS A 22 -2.39 11.69 3.70
C LYS A 22 -1.21 12.36 4.41
N LEU A 23 -0.52 11.63 5.28
CA LEU A 23 0.65 12.14 5.97
C LEU A 23 1.81 12.39 4.99
N LEU A 24 2.00 11.50 4.03
CA LEU A 24 3.09 11.56 3.05
C LEU A 24 2.83 12.58 1.93
N ALA A 25 1.57 12.73 1.48
CA ALA A 25 1.18 13.69 0.43
C ALA A 25 1.26 15.16 0.90
N GLY A 26 1.40 15.40 2.19
CA GLY A 26 1.47 16.75 2.73
C GLY A 26 2.76 17.47 2.35
N LYS A 27 2.73 18.28 1.27
CA LYS A 27 3.77 19.31 1.00
C LYS A 27 4.07 20.14 2.27
N PHE A 28 3.12 20.23 3.15
CA PHE A 28 3.22 20.88 4.45
C PHE A 28 4.23 20.18 5.38
N TYR A 29 4.28 18.84 5.38
CA TYR A 29 5.23 18.07 6.20
C TYR A 29 6.68 18.31 5.73
N GLN A 30 6.95 18.24 4.44
CA GLN A 30 8.31 18.44 3.91
C GLN A 30 8.78 19.90 4.06
N SER A 31 7.91 20.87 3.78
CA SER A 31 8.22 22.29 3.94
C SER A 31 8.40 22.67 5.41
N PHE A 32 7.58 22.11 6.29
CA PHE A 32 7.63 22.36 7.72
C PHE A 32 8.88 21.73 8.37
N LYS A 33 9.23 20.49 8.05
CA LYS A 33 10.46 19.82 8.48
C LYS A 33 11.70 20.64 8.10
N THR A 34 11.80 21.06 6.85
CA THR A 34 12.93 21.86 6.36
C THR A 34 13.01 23.24 7.05
N SER A 35 11.87 23.85 7.33
CA SER A 35 11.81 25.16 8.01
C SER A 35 12.20 25.05 9.48
N VAL A 36 11.82 23.98 10.15
CA VAL A 36 12.15 23.76 11.57
C VAL A 36 13.59 23.32 11.74
N ASP A 37 14.12 22.44 10.88
CA ASP A 37 15.54 22.07 10.90
C ASP A 37 16.44 23.31 10.69
N LYS A 38 16.05 24.21 9.77
CA LYS A 38 16.71 25.50 9.59
C LYS A 38 16.58 26.42 10.81
N PHE A 39 15.41 26.48 11.42
CA PHE A 39 15.16 27.32 12.58
C PHE A 39 15.95 26.85 13.82
N ILE A 40 15.99 25.53 14.06
CA ILE A 40 16.75 24.92 15.16
C ILE A 40 18.25 25.13 14.94
N ARG A 41 18.78 24.89 13.75
CA ARG A 41 20.20 25.07 13.44
C ARG A 41 20.67 26.52 13.50
N ASN A 42 19.80 27.49 13.20
CA ASN A 42 20.20 28.90 13.07
C ASN A 42 19.94 29.74 14.32
N ASN A 43 19.05 29.33 15.24
CA ASN A 43 18.56 30.22 16.29
C ASN A 43 18.60 29.65 17.72
N MET A 44 19.10 28.41 17.94
CA MET A 44 19.13 27.87 19.31
C MET A 44 20.56 27.78 19.88
N PRO A 45 20.83 28.42 21.02
CA PRO A 45 22.06 28.22 21.79
C PRO A 45 22.11 26.79 22.36
N GLU A 46 23.30 26.22 22.44
CA GLU A 46 23.55 24.96 23.14
C GLU A 46 23.04 25.04 24.57
N GLY A 47 21.96 24.31 24.89
CA GLY A 47 21.40 24.29 26.25
C GLY A 47 19.88 24.30 26.38
N THR A 48 19.11 24.57 25.32
CA THR A 48 17.63 24.65 25.37
C THR A 48 16.95 23.30 25.15
N THR A 49 17.29 22.32 26.00
CA THR A 49 16.77 20.94 25.92
C THR A 49 15.25 20.82 26.11
N TYR A 50 14.62 21.72 26.86
CA TYR A 50 13.17 21.61 27.15
C TYR A 50 12.29 22.06 25.98
N LEU A 51 12.61 23.16 25.34
CA LEU A 51 11.88 23.67 24.16
C LEU A 51 12.12 22.80 22.95
N ALA A 52 13.35 22.31 22.73
CA ALA A 52 13.68 21.35 21.70
C ALA A 52 12.88 20.04 21.84
N LYS A 53 12.80 19.48 23.08
CA LYS A 53 11.94 18.30 23.34
C LYS A 53 10.45 18.55 23.12
N ARG A 54 9.96 19.76 23.43
CA ARG A 54 8.54 20.09 23.24
C ARG A 54 8.19 20.29 21.76
N VAL A 55 9.10 20.87 21.00
CA VAL A 55 8.99 20.98 19.54
C VAL A 55 9.12 19.59 18.91
N GLU A 56 10.09 18.78 19.33
CA GLU A 56 10.25 17.38 18.90
C GLU A 56 8.99 16.54 19.21
N ASN A 57 8.40 16.66 20.37
CA ASN A 57 7.15 15.98 20.74
C ASN A 57 5.94 16.47 19.91
N SER A 58 5.89 17.76 19.58
CA SER A 58 4.86 18.29 18.67
C SER A 58 5.04 17.77 17.23
N PHE A 59 6.28 17.50 16.83
CA PHE A 59 6.59 16.85 15.55
C PHE A 59 6.20 15.38 15.53
N LYS A 60 6.38 14.65 16.63
CA LYS A 60 5.95 13.25 16.76
C LYS A 60 4.46 13.08 16.49
N LEU A 61 3.63 14.08 16.84
CA LEU A 61 2.20 14.09 16.55
C LEU A 61 1.85 14.21 15.06
N ILE A 62 2.81 14.57 14.22
CA ILE A 62 2.61 14.77 12.78
C ILE A 62 3.34 13.70 11.95
N THR A 63 4.15 12.84 12.59
CA THR A 63 4.94 11.83 11.90
C THR A 63 4.14 10.57 11.58
N PRO A 64 4.41 9.91 10.44
CA PRO A 64 3.77 8.65 10.08
C PRO A 64 3.97 7.53 11.11
N GLY A 65 4.99 7.66 11.95
CA GLY A 65 5.40 6.64 12.92
C GLY A 65 4.62 6.60 14.21
N ILE A 66 3.84 7.65 14.53
CA ILE A 66 3.21 7.77 15.86
C ILE A 66 2.36 6.55 16.25
N LEU A 67 1.65 5.96 15.28
CA LEU A 67 0.86 4.76 15.52
C LEU A 67 1.72 3.60 16.02
N PHE A 68 2.90 3.43 15.46
CA PHE A 68 3.83 2.36 15.82
C PHE A 68 4.52 2.65 17.15
N GLU A 69 4.87 3.91 17.39
CA GLU A 69 5.47 4.34 18.66
C GLU A 69 4.49 4.17 19.83
N GLU A 70 3.21 4.47 19.64
CA GLU A 70 2.14 4.20 20.63
C GLU A 70 1.92 2.70 20.88
N MET A 71 2.28 1.86 19.92
CA MET A 71 2.29 0.40 20.07
C MET A 71 3.59 -0.12 20.70
N GLY A 72 4.51 0.75 21.11
CA GLY A 72 5.80 0.39 21.70
C GLY A 72 6.85 -0.08 20.69
N ILE A 73 6.67 0.22 19.41
CA ILE A 73 7.61 -0.10 18.34
C ILE A 73 8.27 1.19 17.85
N ASP A 74 9.58 1.26 17.94
CA ASP A 74 10.31 2.42 17.43
C ASP A 74 10.16 2.56 15.91
N TYR A 75 10.25 3.78 15.44
CA TYR A 75 10.05 4.10 14.02
C TYR A 75 11.17 4.98 13.50
N ILE A 76 11.73 4.61 12.36
CA ILE A 76 12.72 5.38 11.60
C ILE A 76 12.19 5.61 10.19
N GLY A 77 12.13 6.85 9.77
CA GLY A 77 11.70 7.20 8.41
C GLY A 77 10.67 8.33 8.36
N PRO A 78 10.06 8.56 7.20
CA PRO A 78 10.32 7.86 5.93
C PRO A 78 11.68 8.24 5.32
N ILE A 79 12.39 7.23 4.78
CA ILE A 79 13.67 7.40 4.05
C ILE A 79 13.47 7.15 2.56
N ASP A 80 14.41 7.58 1.72
CA ASP A 80 14.43 7.21 0.30
C ASP A 80 14.87 5.76 0.13
N GLY A 81 13.91 4.86 -0.19
CA GLY A 81 14.17 3.44 -0.42
C GLY A 81 14.93 3.14 -1.72
N HIS A 82 15.31 4.15 -2.50
CA HIS A 82 16.20 4.03 -3.65
C HIS A 82 17.61 4.58 -3.39
N ASP A 83 17.84 5.24 -2.25
CA ASP A 83 19.19 5.63 -1.82
C ASP A 83 19.82 4.54 -0.95
N ILE A 84 20.72 3.76 -1.57
CA ILE A 84 21.39 2.63 -0.90
C ILE A 84 22.25 3.09 0.29
N LYS A 85 22.84 4.29 0.23
CA LYS A 85 23.66 4.81 1.32
C LYS A 85 22.80 5.14 2.52
N GLU A 86 21.71 5.87 2.33
CA GLU A 86 20.74 6.17 3.40
C GLU A 86 20.18 4.89 4.02
N ILE A 87 19.85 3.89 3.20
CA ILE A 87 19.37 2.59 3.69
C ILE A 87 20.40 1.91 4.59
N ILE A 88 21.66 1.86 4.19
CA ILE A 88 22.74 1.22 4.97
C ILE A 88 22.90 1.94 6.30
N GLU A 89 23.02 3.27 6.30
CA GLU A 89 23.17 4.08 7.52
C GLU A 89 22.02 3.84 8.50
N VAL A 90 20.79 3.85 8.01
CA VAL A 90 19.60 3.63 8.83
C VAL A 90 19.53 2.21 9.36
N LEU A 91 19.90 1.21 8.57
CA LEU A 91 19.94 -0.18 9.04
C LEU A 91 21.00 -0.42 10.11
N GLU A 92 22.15 0.26 10.05
CA GLU A 92 23.17 0.22 11.11
C GLU A 92 22.64 0.86 12.40
N ILE A 93 21.95 1.99 12.32
CA ILE A 93 21.28 2.61 13.46
C ILE A 93 20.25 1.65 14.06
N ALA A 94 19.35 1.12 13.22
CA ALA A 94 18.30 0.19 13.65
C ALA A 94 18.88 -1.04 14.35
N LYS A 95 19.97 -1.61 13.82
CA LYS A 95 20.69 -2.74 14.42
C LYS A 95 21.26 -2.41 15.80
N SER A 96 21.74 -1.17 16.01
CA SER A 96 22.30 -0.74 17.28
C SER A 96 21.24 -0.54 18.39
N MET A 97 19.98 -0.36 18.03
CA MET A 97 18.89 -0.09 18.99
C MET A 97 18.54 -1.30 19.86
N ASN A 98 18.88 -2.53 19.42
CA ASN A 98 18.67 -3.79 20.14
C ASN A 98 17.22 -3.99 20.64
N LYS A 99 16.24 -3.52 19.86
CA LYS A 99 14.79 -3.59 20.12
C LYS A 99 14.01 -3.60 18.79
N PRO A 100 12.73 -3.96 18.79
CA PRO A 100 11.92 -3.89 17.59
C PRO A 100 11.84 -2.45 17.07
N VAL A 101 12.11 -2.29 15.77
CA VAL A 101 12.05 -1.00 15.07
C VAL A 101 11.49 -1.17 13.68
N ILE A 102 10.65 -0.24 13.26
CA ILE A 102 10.16 -0.14 11.88
C ILE A 102 11.06 0.84 11.13
N VAL A 103 11.68 0.36 10.07
CA VAL A 103 12.34 1.21 9.07
C VAL A 103 11.37 1.42 7.92
N HIS A 104 10.90 2.65 7.73
CA HIS A 104 9.95 3.02 6.69
C HIS A 104 10.70 3.57 5.47
N ALA A 105 10.76 2.77 4.41
CA ALA A 105 11.40 3.12 3.15
C ALA A 105 10.34 3.44 2.09
N ARG A 106 10.39 4.65 1.53
CA ARG A 106 9.55 5.03 0.39
C ARG A 106 10.19 4.58 -0.91
N THR A 107 9.41 3.92 -1.72
CA THR A 107 9.87 3.42 -3.02
C THR A 107 8.89 3.78 -4.13
N VAL A 108 9.35 3.70 -5.37
CA VAL A 108 8.51 3.79 -6.56
C VAL A 108 8.53 2.44 -7.24
N LYS A 109 7.38 1.79 -7.37
CA LYS A 109 7.26 0.51 -8.07
C LYS A 109 7.68 0.68 -9.53
N GLY A 110 8.58 -0.19 -10.02
CA GLY A 110 9.10 -0.12 -11.38
C GLY A 110 10.19 0.91 -11.60
N LYS A 111 10.77 1.50 -10.53
CA LYS A 111 11.83 2.50 -10.60
C LYS A 111 12.97 2.08 -11.52
N GLY A 112 13.34 2.96 -12.45
CA GLY A 112 14.37 2.73 -13.45
C GLY A 112 13.85 2.25 -14.81
N TYR A 113 12.60 1.80 -14.90
CA TYR A 113 11.94 1.49 -16.15
C TYR A 113 10.70 2.39 -16.32
N LYS A 114 10.82 3.46 -17.10
CA LYS A 114 9.84 4.56 -17.21
C LYS A 114 8.42 4.09 -17.54
N ILE A 115 8.28 3.03 -18.32
CA ILE A 115 6.99 2.50 -18.73
C ILE A 115 6.28 1.81 -17.54
N ALA A 116 7.04 1.24 -16.60
CA ALA A 116 6.51 0.58 -15.42
C ALA A 116 6.44 1.51 -14.19
N GLU A 117 7.19 2.61 -14.19
CA GLU A 117 7.26 3.54 -13.04
C GLU A 117 5.89 4.07 -12.65
N GLY A 118 5.47 3.78 -11.42
CA GLY A 118 4.16 4.22 -10.90
C GLY A 118 2.96 3.56 -11.57
N GLN A 119 3.17 2.66 -12.51
CA GLN A 119 2.13 1.82 -13.11
C GLN A 119 1.79 0.69 -12.14
N HIS A 120 0.52 0.61 -11.79
CA HIS A 120 0.05 -0.17 -10.67
C HIS A 120 -0.02 -1.68 -10.94
N GLU A 121 -1.19 -2.24 -10.85
CA GLU A 121 -1.49 -3.66 -10.96
C GLU A 121 -0.94 -4.30 -12.24
N HIS A 122 -0.92 -3.52 -13.32
CA HIS A 122 -0.51 -3.97 -14.66
C HIS A 122 0.92 -4.53 -14.72
N TRP A 123 1.82 -4.02 -13.85
CA TRP A 123 3.23 -4.43 -13.79
C TRP A 123 3.54 -5.31 -12.56
N HIS A 124 2.52 -5.89 -11.93
CA HIS A 124 2.70 -6.83 -10.85
C HIS A 124 2.67 -8.27 -11.38
N GLY A 125 3.82 -8.95 -11.38
CA GLY A 125 3.91 -10.35 -11.83
C GLY A 125 3.67 -10.53 -13.32
N VAL A 126 4.30 -9.71 -14.14
CA VAL A 126 4.11 -9.67 -15.60
C VAL A 126 4.71 -10.87 -16.33
N GLY A 127 4.07 -11.26 -17.44
CA GLY A 127 4.62 -12.21 -18.41
C GLY A 127 5.72 -11.56 -19.29
N PRO A 128 6.25 -12.28 -20.29
CA PRO A 128 7.20 -11.73 -21.23
C PRO A 128 6.63 -10.50 -21.97
N PHE A 129 7.46 -9.48 -22.12
CA PHE A 129 7.11 -8.23 -22.79
C PHE A 129 8.30 -7.69 -23.59
N ASN A 130 8.02 -6.79 -24.53
CA ASN A 130 9.04 -6.06 -25.26
C ASN A 130 9.53 -4.89 -24.39
N VAL A 131 10.83 -4.82 -24.15
CA VAL A 131 11.45 -3.82 -23.26
C VAL A 131 11.38 -2.40 -23.83
N GLU A 132 11.34 -2.23 -25.16
CA GLU A 132 11.36 -0.92 -25.81
C GLU A 132 10.04 -0.17 -25.65
N ASP A 133 8.90 -0.88 -25.77
CA ASP A 133 7.56 -0.29 -25.76
C ASP A 133 6.67 -0.76 -24.58
N GLY A 134 7.10 -1.81 -23.86
CA GLY A 134 6.35 -2.39 -22.75
C GLY A 134 5.19 -3.28 -23.18
N GLU A 135 5.02 -3.56 -24.46
CA GLU A 135 3.94 -4.39 -24.97
C GLU A 135 4.10 -5.86 -24.56
N PHE A 136 3.05 -6.45 -23.98
CA PHE A 136 3.08 -7.84 -23.57
C PHE A 136 3.03 -8.80 -24.76
N ILE A 137 3.93 -9.77 -24.75
CA ILE A 137 3.97 -10.83 -25.76
C ILE A 137 2.81 -11.77 -25.49
N LYS A 138 1.76 -11.67 -26.32
CA LYS A 138 0.58 -12.53 -26.23
C LYS A 138 0.93 -13.97 -26.57
N LYS A 139 0.78 -14.89 -25.63
CA LYS A 139 0.85 -16.32 -25.87
C LYS A 139 -0.56 -16.82 -26.21
N GLY A 140 -0.80 -17.17 -27.49
CA GLY A 140 -1.97 -17.93 -27.94
C GLY A 140 -3.34 -17.25 -27.70
N VAL A 141 -4.36 -17.78 -28.35
CA VAL A 141 -5.73 -17.22 -28.34
C VAL A 141 -6.65 -17.94 -27.32
N GLU A 142 -6.14 -18.90 -26.59
CA GLU A 142 -6.97 -19.66 -25.65
C GLU A 142 -7.31 -18.82 -24.41
N LYS A 143 -8.60 -18.81 -24.03
CA LYS A 143 -9.07 -18.18 -22.80
C LYS A 143 -8.40 -18.85 -21.61
N SER A 144 -7.85 -18.06 -20.72
CA SER A 144 -7.34 -18.55 -19.43
C SER A 144 -8.49 -19.10 -18.56
N ALA A 145 -8.18 -19.99 -17.63
CA ALA A 145 -9.15 -20.49 -16.65
C ALA A 145 -9.84 -19.33 -15.89
N THR A 146 -9.09 -18.30 -15.53
CA THR A 146 -9.61 -17.07 -14.92
C THR A 146 -10.67 -16.38 -15.80
N ALA A 147 -10.42 -16.26 -17.11
CA ALA A 147 -11.36 -15.63 -18.03
C ALA A 147 -12.65 -16.46 -18.17
N VAL A 148 -12.53 -17.79 -18.26
CA VAL A 148 -13.69 -18.68 -18.30
C VAL A 148 -14.51 -18.60 -17.02
N PHE A 149 -13.86 -18.60 -15.86
CA PHE A 149 -14.50 -18.42 -14.55
C PHE A 149 -15.22 -17.08 -14.45
N SER A 150 -14.54 -15.98 -14.82
CA SER A 150 -15.11 -14.63 -14.81
C SER A 150 -16.38 -14.52 -15.66
N ASP A 151 -16.37 -15.05 -16.88
CA ASP A 151 -17.53 -15.04 -17.76
C ASP A 151 -18.69 -15.86 -17.18
N ALA A 152 -18.39 -17.05 -16.63
CA ALA A 152 -19.41 -17.90 -16.01
C ALA A 152 -20.04 -17.23 -14.79
N LEU A 153 -19.22 -16.66 -13.91
CA LEU A 153 -19.70 -15.96 -12.71
C LEU A 153 -20.48 -14.70 -13.07
N PHE A 154 -20.05 -13.95 -14.08
CA PHE A 154 -20.78 -12.79 -14.58
C PHE A 154 -22.18 -13.17 -15.08
N ASN A 155 -22.29 -14.24 -15.85
CA ASN A 155 -23.58 -14.75 -16.35
C ASN A 155 -24.49 -15.21 -15.20
N LEU A 156 -23.94 -15.81 -14.15
CA LEU A 156 -24.70 -16.20 -12.96
C LEU A 156 -25.17 -14.97 -12.17
N ALA A 157 -24.27 -14.01 -11.93
CA ALA A 157 -24.58 -12.78 -11.20
C ALA A 157 -25.62 -11.90 -11.93
N SER A 158 -25.65 -11.97 -13.27
CA SER A 158 -26.67 -11.28 -14.08
C SER A 158 -28.06 -11.89 -13.95
N LYS A 159 -28.13 -13.18 -13.63
CA LYS A 159 -29.41 -13.91 -13.48
C LYS A 159 -29.93 -13.96 -12.04
N TYR A 160 -29.02 -13.98 -11.08
CA TYR A 160 -29.33 -14.24 -9.69
C TYR A 160 -28.75 -13.15 -8.80
N GLU A 161 -29.61 -12.42 -8.12
CA GLU A 161 -29.20 -11.28 -7.27
C GLU A 161 -28.50 -11.72 -5.98
N ASN A 162 -28.71 -12.96 -5.53
CA ASN A 162 -28.08 -13.51 -4.35
C ASN A 162 -26.65 -14.03 -4.58
N ILE A 163 -26.11 -13.91 -5.78
CA ILE A 163 -24.71 -14.19 -6.06
C ILE A 163 -23.86 -12.98 -5.67
N VAL A 164 -22.91 -13.20 -4.78
CA VAL A 164 -21.98 -12.20 -4.26
C VAL A 164 -20.54 -12.72 -4.35
N GLY A 165 -19.57 -11.85 -4.30
CA GLY A 165 -18.18 -12.28 -4.37
C GLY A 165 -17.20 -11.27 -3.80
N VAL A 166 -16.07 -11.78 -3.33
CA VAL A 166 -15.00 -10.98 -2.74
C VAL A 166 -13.64 -11.42 -3.24
N THR A 167 -12.74 -10.46 -3.40
CA THR A 167 -11.33 -10.73 -3.65
C THR A 167 -10.47 -10.02 -2.62
N ALA A 168 -9.27 -10.52 -2.38
CA ALA A 168 -8.31 -9.92 -1.46
C ALA A 168 -7.13 -9.36 -2.26
N ALA A 169 -7.22 -8.08 -2.64
CA ALA A 169 -6.23 -7.30 -3.38
C ALA A 169 -5.88 -7.82 -4.79
N MET A 170 -6.68 -8.73 -5.37
CA MET A 170 -6.38 -9.33 -6.66
C MET A 170 -7.57 -9.34 -7.64
N PRO A 171 -8.23 -8.21 -7.93
CA PRO A 171 -9.41 -8.19 -8.81
C PRO A 171 -9.15 -8.81 -10.18
N SER A 172 -8.08 -8.42 -10.86
CA SER A 172 -7.71 -8.93 -12.19
C SER A 172 -7.26 -10.39 -12.15
N GLY A 173 -6.46 -10.74 -11.14
CA GLY A 173 -5.94 -12.10 -10.96
C GLY A 173 -7.02 -13.14 -10.72
N THR A 174 -8.10 -12.77 -10.04
CA THR A 174 -9.28 -13.62 -9.79
C THR A 174 -10.37 -13.49 -10.83
N GLY A 175 -10.25 -12.54 -11.79
CA GLY A 175 -11.25 -12.27 -12.81
C GLY A 175 -12.50 -11.55 -12.31
N MET A 176 -12.38 -10.85 -11.17
CA MET A 176 -13.51 -10.12 -10.57
C MET A 176 -13.62 -8.66 -11.01
N ASP A 177 -12.70 -8.10 -11.77
CA ASP A 177 -12.71 -6.70 -12.24
C ASP A 177 -14.04 -6.29 -12.85
N LYS A 178 -14.52 -7.10 -13.80
CA LYS A 178 -15.77 -6.86 -14.50
C LYS A 178 -16.97 -6.92 -13.57
N LEU A 179 -16.97 -7.87 -12.63
CA LEU A 179 -18.05 -8.03 -11.65
C LEU A 179 -18.09 -6.89 -10.64
N ILE A 180 -16.94 -6.46 -10.15
CA ILE A 180 -16.83 -5.30 -9.23
C ILE A 180 -17.32 -4.03 -9.91
N LYS A 181 -17.01 -3.85 -11.19
CA LYS A 181 -17.44 -2.67 -11.95
C LYS A 181 -18.96 -2.67 -12.22
N GLU A 182 -19.51 -3.82 -12.60
CA GLU A 182 -20.93 -3.94 -12.98
C GLU A 182 -21.85 -4.09 -11.78
N PHE A 183 -21.42 -4.80 -10.74
CA PHE A 183 -22.20 -5.12 -9.55
C PHE A 183 -21.50 -4.66 -8.26
N PRO A 184 -21.18 -3.37 -8.08
CA PRO A 184 -20.35 -2.88 -6.97
C PRO A 184 -20.96 -3.08 -5.57
N SER A 185 -22.26 -3.32 -5.46
CA SER A 185 -22.93 -3.65 -4.21
C SER A 185 -22.85 -5.13 -3.82
N ARG A 186 -22.39 -5.97 -4.73
CA ARG A 186 -22.36 -7.43 -4.56
C ARG A 186 -20.96 -8.03 -4.71
N PHE A 187 -20.06 -7.32 -5.36
CA PHE A 187 -18.68 -7.74 -5.56
C PHE A 187 -17.74 -6.61 -5.14
N TRP A 188 -16.75 -6.94 -4.34
CA TRP A 188 -15.79 -5.94 -3.86
C TRP A 188 -14.43 -6.54 -3.52
N ASP A 189 -13.47 -5.66 -3.33
CA ASP A 189 -12.12 -5.99 -2.88
C ASP A 189 -11.98 -5.60 -1.40
N VAL A 190 -11.46 -6.49 -0.58
CA VAL A 190 -11.21 -6.25 0.85
C VAL A 190 -9.74 -5.93 1.14
N ALA A 191 -8.92 -5.68 0.13
CA ALA A 191 -7.47 -5.60 0.23
C ALA A 191 -6.85 -6.92 0.75
N ILE A 192 -5.64 -6.89 1.34
CA ILE A 192 -4.97 -8.07 1.90
C ILE A 192 -5.59 -8.40 3.27
N ALA A 193 -6.83 -8.87 3.26
CA ALA A 193 -7.62 -9.18 4.45
C ALA A 193 -8.44 -10.46 4.23
N GLU A 194 -7.76 -11.55 3.93
CA GLU A 194 -8.37 -12.83 3.58
C GLU A 194 -9.27 -13.38 4.70
N GLN A 195 -8.87 -13.20 5.96
CA GLN A 195 -9.68 -13.62 7.10
C GLN A 195 -11.02 -12.88 7.14
N HIS A 196 -11.01 -11.57 6.85
CA HIS A 196 -12.23 -10.77 6.75
C HIS A 196 -13.09 -11.23 5.57
N ALA A 197 -12.47 -11.50 4.41
CA ALA A 197 -13.16 -12.04 3.24
C ALA A 197 -13.95 -13.31 3.60
N ILE A 198 -13.27 -14.30 4.15
CA ILE A 198 -13.88 -15.58 4.50
C ILE A 198 -14.97 -15.42 5.57
N THR A 199 -14.72 -14.64 6.62
CA THR A 199 -15.69 -14.42 7.70
C THR A 199 -16.97 -13.75 7.18
N SER A 200 -16.83 -12.71 6.35
CA SER A 200 -17.99 -12.00 5.77
C SER A 200 -18.77 -12.87 4.80
N MET A 201 -18.08 -13.64 3.96
CA MET A 201 -18.74 -14.56 3.02
C MET A 201 -19.45 -15.71 3.73
N ALA A 202 -18.90 -16.24 4.83
CA ALA A 202 -19.57 -17.25 5.64
C ALA A 202 -20.87 -16.73 6.24
N ALA A 203 -20.88 -15.47 6.73
CA ALA A 203 -22.09 -14.83 7.25
C ALA A 203 -23.15 -14.65 6.13
N MET A 204 -22.73 -14.18 4.96
CA MET A 204 -23.63 -14.02 3.81
C MET A 204 -24.21 -15.36 3.34
N ALA A 205 -23.40 -16.43 3.33
CA ALA A 205 -23.90 -17.77 2.99
C ALA A 205 -25.01 -18.23 3.92
N LYS A 206 -24.89 -17.90 5.21
CA LYS A 206 -25.91 -18.21 6.22
C LYS A 206 -27.21 -17.43 5.99
N GLU A 207 -27.14 -16.24 5.44
CA GLU A 207 -28.29 -15.40 5.07
C GLU A 207 -28.89 -15.76 3.68
N GLY A 208 -28.43 -16.84 3.04
CA GLY A 208 -28.99 -17.34 1.77
C GLY A 208 -28.30 -16.81 0.52
N PHE A 209 -27.26 -15.99 0.65
CA PHE A 209 -26.42 -15.63 -0.48
C PHE A 209 -25.53 -16.79 -0.93
N LYS A 210 -25.07 -16.72 -2.16
CA LYS A 210 -24.13 -17.69 -2.74
C LYS A 210 -22.79 -16.98 -2.99
N PRO A 211 -21.86 -17.03 -2.04
CA PRO A 211 -20.60 -16.32 -2.10
C PRO A 211 -19.55 -17.05 -2.97
N PHE A 212 -18.73 -16.28 -3.63
CA PHE A 212 -17.58 -16.68 -4.43
C PHE A 212 -16.31 -15.95 -4.04
#